data_05bab635deba9c56cd3695da1a37934d
#
_entry.id   05bab635deba9c56cd3695da1a37934d
#
_cell.length_a   1.000
_cell.length_b   1.000
_cell.length_c   1.000
_cell.angle_alpha   90.00
_cell.angle_beta   90.00
_cell.angle_gamma   90.00
#
_symmetry.space_group_name_H-M   'P 1'
#
loop_
_entity.id
_entity.type
_entity.pdbx_description
1 polymer ?
#
loop_
_entity_poly.entity_id
_entity_poly.type
_entity_poly.pdbx_seq_one_letter_code
_entity_poly.pdbx_strand_id
1 'polypeptide(L)'
;MQRTIEALKRFKQLYQSVPGVKVRAITTAAVRQARNRQEFLERVEREVGIQLQVLSGKKEAYYDYLGVVRTLKLNHCLILDVGGASCELVLVQQRRARNMISIPVGAVNLSEQFHLNGYVRSADLFRAQVAMSDRLKKIPWLRYATRCPIVLLGGANRTLARMAWSYHHRHHRRTIHGYQLSSRAVYATYRELLNRNLAQRKKMPGLEPERADIIV
;
A
#
# COMPACT_ATOMS: atom_id res chain seq x y z
N MET A 1 1.79 -8.05 -18.81
CA MET A 1 0.75 -9.09 -18.96
C MET A 1 1.32 -10.50 -18.90
N GLN A 2 2.19 -10.92 -19.81
CA GLN A 2 2.71 -12.29 -19.89
C GLN A 2 3.29 -12.83 -18.57
N ARG A 3 4.19 -12.07 -17.93
CA ARG A 3 4.77 -12.46 -16.62
C ARG A 3 3.72 -12.75 -15.53
N THR A 4 2.63 -11.99 -15.53
CA THR A 4 1.53 -12.18 -14.55
C THR A 4 0.76 -13.46 -14.86
N ILE A 5 0.50 -13.75 -16.14
CA ILE A 5 -0.17 -14.99 -16.56
C ILE A 5 0.67 -16.21 -16.19
N GLU A 6 1.96 -16.17 -16.43
CA GLU A 6 2.89 -17.26 -16.05
C GLU A 6 2.91 -17.46 -14.52
N ALA A 7 2.93 -16.38 -13.74
CA ALA A 7 2.84 -16.48 -12.29
C ALA A 7 1.51 -17.11 -11.84
N LEU A 8 0.39 -16.72 -12.46
CA LEU A 8 -0.92 -17.30 -12.16
C LEU A 8 -0.99 -18.79 -12.51
N LYS A 9 -0.37 -19.22 -13.63
CA LYS A 9 -0.26 -20.66 -13.98
C LYS A 9 0.49 -21.43 -12.91
N ARG A 10 1.61 -20.89 -12.40
CA ARG A 10 2.36 -21.52 -11.30
C ARG A 10 1.54 -21.59 -10.02
N PHE A 11 0.84 -20.52 -9.64
CA PHE A 11 -0.06 -20.54 -8.48
C PHE A 11 -1.18 -21.57 -8.65
N LYS A 12 -1.73 -21.71 -9.86
CA LYS A 12 -2.75 -22.74 -10.14
C LYS A 12 -2.22 -24.15 -9.85
N GLN A 13 -1.04 -24.49 -10.32
CA GLN A 13 -0.40 -25.78 -10.04
C GLN A 13 -0.25 -26.04 -8.53
N LEU A 14 0.18 -25.02 -7.77
CA LEU A 14 0.36 -25.13 -6.32
C LEU A 14 -0.96 -25.38 -5.58
N TYR A 15 -2.03 -24.66 -5.86
CA TYR A 15 -3.28 -24.86 -5.12
C TYR A 15 -4.05 -26.09 -5.60
N GLN A 16 -3.88 -26.53 -6.83
CA GLN A 16 -4.48 -27.78 -7.33
C GLN A 16 -3.94 -29.04 -6.63
N SER A 17 -2.72 -28.97 -6.08
CA SER A 17 -2.15 -30.06 -5.27
C SER A 17 -2.75 -30.15 -3.86
N VAL A 18 -3.59 -29.17 -3.43
CA VAL A 18 -4.18 -29.13 -2.09
C VAL A 18 -5.64 -29.59 -2.14
N PRO A 19 -5.99 -30.78 -1.59
CA PRO A 19 -7.36 -31.27 -1.61
C PRO A 19 -8.36 -30.32 -0.93
N GLY A 20 -9.52 -30.12 -1.55
CA GLY A 20 -10.61 -29.34 -0.98
C GLY A 20 -10.41 -27.82 -0.90
N VAL A 21 -9.31 -27.30 -1.48
CA VAL A 21 -9.04 -25.86 -1.47
C VAL A 21 -10.08 -25.09 -2.27
N LYS A 22 -10.60 -24.00 -1.69
CA LYS A 22 -11.47 -23.02 -2.37
C LYS A 22 -10.65 -21.78 -2.73
N VAL A 23 -10.51 -21.52 -4.02
CA VAL A 23 -9.75 -20.37 -4.53
C VAL A 23 -10.69 -19.23 -4.88
N ARG A 24 -10.34 -18.03 -4.42
CA ARG A 24 -10.95 -16.77 -4.86
C ARG A 24 -9.83 -15.89 -5.43
N ALA A 25 -9.92 -15.59 -6.71
CA ALA A 25 -8.96 -14.76 -7.38
C ALA A 25 -9.52 -13.33 -7.51
N ILE A 26 -8.82 -12.39 -6.91
CA ILE A 26 -9.21 -10.97 -6.91
C ILE A 26 -8.10 -10.11 -7.50
N THR A 27 -8.48 -8.98 -8.04
CA THR A 27 -7.56 -7.95 -8.51
C THR A 27 -8.07 -6.56 -8.14
N THR A 28 -7.17 -5.60 -8.02
CA THR A 28 -7.44 -4.28 -7.46
C THR A 28 -7.05 -3.14 -8.40
N ALA A 29 -6.52 -2.05 -7.89
CA ALA A 29 -6.31 -0.81 -8.62
C ALA A 29 -5.51 -0.95 -9.92
N ALA A 30 -4.45 -1.74 -9.94
CA ALA A 30 -3.61 -1.88 -11.12
C ALA A 30 -4.38 -2.39 -12.35
N VAL A 31 -5.24 -3.41 -12.16
CA VAL A 31 -6.10 -3.93 -13.23
C VAL A 31 -7.34 -3.05 -13.40
N ARG A 32 -7.93 -2.56 -12.31
CA ARG A 32 -9.13 -1.70 -12.35
C ARG A 32 -8.91 -0.46 -13.22
N GLN A 33 -7.71 0.12 -13.18
CA GLN A 33 -7.35 1.35 -13.89
C GLN A 33 -6.71 1.10 -15.26
N ALA A 34 -6.33 -0.13 -15.60
CA ALA A 34 -5.66 -0.45 -16.84
C ALA A 34 -6.58 -0.26 -18.05
N ARG A 35 -6.09 0.41 -19.10
CA ARG A 35 -6.82 0.59 -20.38
C ARG A 35 -7.15 -0.74 -21.04
N ASN A 36 -6.24 -1.71 -20.96
CA ASN A 36 -6.37 -3.04 -21.52
C ASN A 36 -6.87 -4.08 -20.50
N ARG A 37 -7.65 -3.62 -19.51
CA ARG A 37 -8.19 -4.47 -18.44
C ARG A 37 -8.95 -5.67 -18.99
N GLN A 38 -9.82 -5.45 -19.95
CA GLN A 38 -10.69 -6.49 -20.50
C GLN A 38 -9.88 -7.58 -21.19
N GLU A 39 -8.93 -7.21 -22.03
CA GLU A 39 -7.98 -8.14 -22.66
C GLU A 39 -7.23 -8.99 -21.61
N PHE A 40 -6.78 -8.37 -20.52
CA PHE A 40 -6.10 -9.09 -19.46
C PHE A 40 -6.99 -10.13 -18.76
N LEU A 41 -8.24 -9.76 -18.44
CA LEU A 41 -9.20 -10.65 -17.78
C LEU A 41 -9.53 -11.85 -18.68
N GLU A 42 -9.82 -11.62 -19.95
CA GLU A 42 -10.12 -12.66 -20.93
C GLU A 42 -8.93 -13.60 -21.16
N ARG A 43 -7.72 -13.06 -21.22
CA ARG A 43 -6.51 -13.88 -21.32
C ARG A 43 -6.30 -14.75 -20.09
N VAL A 44 -6.50 -14.22 -18.90
CA VAL A 44 -6.38 -15.01 -17.66
C VAL A 44 -7.41 -16.12 -17.63
N GLU A 45 -8.65 -15.85 -18.00
CA GLU A 45 -9.70 -16.87 -18.06
C GLU A 45 -9.37 -17.94 -19.09
N ARG A 46 -9.00 -17.56 -20.30
CA ARG A 46 -8.66 -18.48 -21.39
C ARG A 46 -7.40 -19.31 -21.13
N GLU A 47 -6.30 -18.64 -20.67
CA GLU A 47 -4.98 -19.29 -20.56
C GLU A 47 -4.71 -19.96 -19.20
N VAL A 48 -5.42 -19.54 -18.16
CA VAL A 48 -5.24 -20.05 -16.79
C VAL A 48 -6.49 -20.75 -16.28
N GLY A 49 -7.67 -20.44 -16.82
CA GLY A 49 -8.96 -20.97 -16.36
C GLY A 49 -9.34 -20.44 -14.98
N ILE A 50 -9.00 -19.18 -14.69
CA ILE A 50 -9.34 -18.49 -13.45
C ILE A 50 -10.15 -17.23 -13.79
N GLN A 51 -11.31 -17.08 -13.17
CA GLN A 51 -12.06 -15.82 -13.24
C GLN A 51 -11.54 -14.85 -12.18
N LEU A 52 -11.03 -13.68 -12.62
CA LEU A 52 -10.58 -12.62 -11.77
C LEU A 52 -11.73 -11.66 -11.41
N GLN A 53 -12.03 -11.53 -10.13
CA GLN A 53 -12.96 -10.52 -9.64
C GLN A 53 -12.23 -9.19 -9.45
N VAL A 54 -12.60 -8.16 -10.20
CA VAL A 54 -12.06 -6.79 -10.02
C VAL A 54 -12.80 -6.11 -8.87
N LEU A 55 -12.09 -5.85 -7.77
CA LEU A 55 -12.67 -5.15 -6.64
C LEU A 55 -12.81 -3.65 -6.93
N SER A 56 -13.93 -3.07 -6.51
CA SER A 56 -14.06 -1.62 -6.45
C SER A 56 -13.19 -1.05 -5.33
N GLY A 57 -12.71 0.18 -5.46
CA GLY A 57 -11.94 0.84 -4.40
C GLY A 57 -12.68 0.90 -3.06
N LYS A 58 -14.02 1.03 -3.09
CA LYS A 58 -14.83 0.99 -1.86
C LYS A 58 -14.82 -0.39 -1.20
N LYS A 59 -14.80 -1.49 -1.97
CA LYS A 59 -14.66 -2.84 -1.42
C LYS A 59 -13.26 -3.08 -0.87
N GLU A 60 -12.23 -2.57 -1.53
CA GLU A 60 -10.85 -2.61 -1.08
C GLU A 60 -10.72 -1.94 0.29
N ALA A 61 -11.13 -0.67 0.42
CA ALA A 61 -11.20 0.07 1.68
C ALA A 61 -12.02 -0.65 2.78
N TYR A 62 -13.12 -1.30 2.41
CA TYR A 62 -13.92 -2.07 3.37
C TYR A 62 -13.19 -3.30 3.90
N TYR A 63 -12.42 -4.00 3.08
CA TYR A 63 -11.62 -5.12 3.55
C TYR A 63 -10.45 -4.68 4.44
N ASP A 64 -9.84 -3.54 4.17
CA ASP A 64 -8.85 -2.92 5.06
C ASP A 64 -9.45 -2.63 6.43
N TYR A 65 -10.63 -2.02 6.45
CA TYR A 65 -11.37 -1.80 7.69
C TYR A 65 -11.63 -3.09 8.45
N LEU A 66 -12.11 -4.15 7.79
CA LEU A 66 -12.37 -5.43 8.45
C LEU A 66 -11.09 -6.04 9.03
N GLY A 67 -9.97 -5.97 8.29
CA GLY A 67 -8.68 -6.44 8.76
C GLY A 67 -8.24 -5.72 10.04
N VAL A 68 -8.36 -4.40 10.07
CA VAL A 68 -7.95 -3.58 11.23
C VAL A 68 -8.85 -3.83 12.44
N VAL A 69 -10.16 -3.76 12.30
CA VAL A 69 -11.06 -3.87 13.47
C VAL A 69 -11.11 -5.26 14.08
N ARG A 70 -10.74 -6.29 13.31
CA ARG A 70 -10.64 -7.66 13.81
C ARG A 70 -9.34 -7.95 14.55
N THR A 71 -8.28 -7.19 14.27
CA THR A 71 -6.94 -7.48 14.77
C THR A 71 -6.40 -6.42 15.75
N LEU A 72 -6.93 -5.19 15.70
CA LEU A 72 -6.55 -4.10 16.59
C LEU A 72 -7.74 -3.65 17.45
N LYS A 73 -7.47 -3.41 18.74
CA LYS A 73 -8.47 -2.92 19.71
C LYS A 73 -8.53 -1.37 19.69
N LEU A 74 -8.89 -0.78 18.55
CA LEU A 74 -9.03 0.67 18.38
C LEU A 74 -10.51 1.03 18.16
N ASN A 75 -11.01 1.96 18.97
CA ASN A 75 -12.39 2.46 18.82
C ASN A 75 -12.47 3.56 17.75
N HIS A 76 -11.44 4.37 17.64
CA HIS A 76 -11.35 5.50 16.71
C HIS A 76 -9.99 5.48 16.04
N CYS A 77 -9.95 5.53 14.71
CA CYS A 77 -8.72 5.65 13.94
C CYS A 77 -9.00 6.11 12.50
N LEU A 78 -7.98 6.62 11.84
CA LEU A 78 -7.94 6.76 10.40
C LEU A 78 -7.10 5.61 9.84
N ILE A 79 -7.66 4.77 9.00
CA ILE A 79 -6.92 3.74 8.26
C ILE A 79 -6.41 4.38 6.97
N LEU A 80 -5.14 4.14 6.66
CA LEU A 80 -4.47 4.58 5.45
C LEU A 80 -3.73 3.36 4.86
N ASP A 81 -4.26 2.80 3.78
CA ASP A 81 -3.53 1.82 2.97
C ASP A 81 -2.92 2.49 1.74
N VAL A 82 -1.60 2.40 1.62
CA VAL A 82 -0.87 2.91 0.45
C VAL A 82 -0.46 1.73 -0.41
N GLY A 83 -1.25 1.49 -1.46
CA GLY A 83 -0.95 0.52 -2.50
C GLY A 83 0.00 1.07 -3.57
N GLY A 84 0.20 0.31 -4.64
CA GLY A 84 1.01 0.76 -5.79
C GLY A 84 0.31 1.81 -6.65
N ALA A 85 -1.00 1.64 -6.89
CA ALA A 85 -1.77 2.46 -7.83
C ALA A 85 -2.99 3.14 -7.20
N SER A 86 -3.32 2.85 -5.94
CA SER A 86 -4.37 3.51 -5.17
C SER A 86 -3.97 3.69 -3.72
N CYS A 87 -4.73 4.53 -3.04
CA CYS A 87 -4.65 4.70 -1.60
C CYS A 87 -6.07 4.69 -1.04
N GLU A 88 -6.30 3.87 -0.04
CA GLU A 88 -7.57 3.73 0.64
C GLU A 88 -7.53 4.48 1.97
N LEU A 89 -8.59 5.26 2.23
CA LEU A 89 -8.79 5.98 3.47
C LEU A 89 -10.09 5.54 4.12
N VAL A 90 -10.05 5.16 5.40
CA VAL A 90 -11.27 4.80 6.15
C VAL A 90 -11.25 5.47 7.52
N LEU A 91 -12.28 6.28 7.77
CA LEU A 91 -12.52 6.84 9.11
C LEU A 91 -13.33 5.83 9.93
N VAL A 92 -12.74 5.35 11.01
CA VAL A 92 -13.39 4.45 11.97
C VAL A 92 -13.76 5.23 13.22
N GLN A 93 -15.03 5.13 13.63
CA GLN A 93 -15.53 5.68 14.88
C GLN A 93 -16.40 4.62 15.58
N GLN A 94 -16.19 4.41 16.86
CA GLN A 94 -16.87 3.36 17.64
C GLN A 94 -16.78 1.98 16.96
N ARG A 95 -15.59 1.66 16.45
CA ARG A 95 -15.29 0.42 15.70
C ARG A 95 -16.10 0.23 14.40
N ARG A 96 -16.79 1.26 13.91
CA ARG A 96 -17.59 1.22 12.67
C ARG A 96 -16.97 2.13 11.62
N ALA A 97 -16.87 1.66 10.38
CA ALA A 97 -16.47 2.49 9.26
C ALA A 97 -17.56 3.56 9.02
N ARG A 98 -17.22 4.82 9.18
CA ARG A 98 -18.12 5.95 8.94
C ARG A 98 -17.98 6.50 7.53
N ASN A 99 -16.76 6.67 7.10
CA ASN A 99 -16.44 7.16 5.76
C ASN A 99 -15.33 6.29 5.18
N MET A 100 -15.37 6.07 3.88
CA MET A 100 -14.34 5.36 3.15
C MET A 100 -14.24 5.87 1.71
N ILE A 101 -13.02 5.96 1.22
CA ILE A 101 -12.71 6.34 -0.15
C ILE A 101 -11.45 5.62 -0.62
N SER A 102 -11.40 5.32 -1.91
CA SER A 102 -10.17 4.97 -2.61
C SER A 102 -9.82 6.09 -3.57
N ILE A 103 -8.62 6.62 -3.48
CA ILE A 103 -8.09 7.62 -4.41
C ILE A 103 -7.11 6.95 -5.37
N PRO A 104 -7.10 7.32 -6.67
CA PRO A 104 -6.27 6.67 -7.69
C PRO A 104 -4.82 7.19 -7.64
N VAL A 105 -4.21 7.11 -6.46
CA VAL A 105 -2.85 7.54 -6.19
C VAL A 105 -2.19 6.53 -5.26
N GLY A 106 -1.11 5.92 -5.69
CA GLY A 106 -0.32 4.99 -4.89
C GLY A 106 1.18 5.25 -5.04
N ALA A 107 1.98 4.48 -4.34
CA ALA A 107 3.43 4.68 -4.26
C ALA A 107 4.12 4.63 -5.64
N VAL A 108 3.69 3.71 -6.51
CA VAL A 108 4.30 3.55 -7.84
C VAL A 108 3.99 4.75 -8.73
N ASN A 109 2.70 5.08 -8.91
CA ASN A 109 2.32 6.15 -9.82
C ASN A 109 2.74 7.54 -9.31
N LEU A 110 2.83 7.77 -7.99
CA LEU A 110 3.43 9.00 -7.45
C LEU A 110 4.92 9.07 -7.76
N SER A 111 5.65 7.99 -7.51
CA SER A 111 7.09 7.93 -7.77
C SER A 111 7.40 8.17 -9.24
N GLU A 112 6.62 7.60 -10.16
CA GLU A 112 6.75 7.82 -11.59
C GLU A 112 6.37 9.25 -12.00
N GLN A 113 5.23 9.76 -11.54
CA GLN A 113 4.71 11.08 -11.91
C GLN A 113 5.63 12.23 -11.47
N PHE A 114 6.26 12.10 -10.31
CA PHE A 114 7.08 13.14 -9.72
C PHE A 114 8.60 12.82 -9.70
N HIS A 115 9.02 11.77 -10.41
CA HIS A 115 10.43 11.36 -10.53
C HIS A 115 11.13 11.13 -9.18
N LEU A 116 10.44 10.44 -8.25
CA LEU A 116 10.95 10.17 -6.90
C LEU A 116 11.75 8.87 -6.78
N ASN A 117 11.90 8.12 -7.87
CA ASN A 117 12.53 6.80 -7.91
C ASN A 117 14.07 6.83 -7.82
N GLY A 118 14.70 7.94 -8.19
CA GLY A 118 16.14 8.12 -8.20
C GLY A 118 16.66 9.03 -7.08
N TYR A 119 17.48 10.01 -7.46
CA TYR A 119 17.81 11.14 -6.59
C TYR A 119 16.61 12.09 -6.50
N VAL A 120 16.12 12.31 -5.28
CA VAL A 120 14.92 13.13 -5.06
C VAL A 120 15.30 14.60 -4.99
N ARG A 121 14.88 15.37 -5.99
CA ARG A 121 15.06 16.83 -5.98
C ARG A 121 13.99 17.48 -5.13
N SER A 122 14.34 18.52 -4.40
CA SER A 122 13.41 19.25 -3.54
C SER A 122 12.19 19.79 -4.30
N ALA A 123 12.37 20.24 -5.54
CA ALA A 123 11.27 20.72 -6.38
C ALA A 123 10.27 19.59 -6.75
N ASP A 124 10.75 18.37 -7.02
CA ASP A 124 9.92 17.22 -7.35
C ASP A 124 9.12 16.75 -6.13
N LEU A 125 9.78 16.71 -4.97
CA LEU A 125 9.14 16.39 -3.70
C LEU A 125 8.07 17.41 -3.33
N PHE A 126 8.36 18.69 -3.47
CA PHE A 126 7.40 19.77 -3.19
C PHE A 126 6.17 19.65 -4.08
N ARG A 127 6.36 19.42 -5.39
CA ARG A 127 5.24 19.21 -6.32
C ARG A 127 4.38 18.00 -5.93
N ALA A 128 5.01 16.91 -5.52
CA ALA A 128 4.30 15.73 -5.03
C ALA A 128 3.46 16.04 -3.78
N GLN A 129 4.05 16.75 -2.81
CA GLN A 129 3.38 17.15 -1.58
C GLN A 129 2.19 18.08 -1.84
N VAL A 130 2.35 19.08 -2.72
CA VAL A 130 1.25 19.98 -3.11
C VAL A 130 0.12 19.19 -3.77
N ALA A 131 0.45 18.33 -4.74
CA ALA A 131 -0.54 17.52 -5.44
C ALA A 131 -1.31 16.58 -4.49
N MET A 132 -0.64 15.98 -3.51
CA MET A 132 -1.29 15.15 -2.49
C MET A 132 -2.15 15.99 -1.54
N SER A 133 -1.65 17.13 -1.07
CA SER A 133 -2.42 18.05 -0.24
C SER A 133 -3.74 18.47 -0.90
N ASP A 134 -3.69 18.82 -2.18
CA ASP A 134 -4.88 19.24 -2.93
C ASP A 134 -5.89 18.12 -3.14
N ARG A 135 -5.40 16.86 -3.29
CA ARG A 135 -6.29 15.70 -3.33
C ARG A 135 -6.96 15.44 -1.98
N LEU A 136 -6.20 15.52 -0.89
CA LEU A 136 -6.73 15.29 0.46
C LEU A 136 -7.71 16.37 0.90
N LYS A 137 -7.48 17.65 0.52
CA LYS A 137 -8.41 18.77 0.78
C LYS A 137 -9.79 18.54 0.15
N LYS A 138 -9.89 17.77 -0.94
CA LYS A 138 -11.16 17.43 -1.59
C LYS A 138 -11.95 16.35 -0.85
N ILE A 139 -11.47 15.86 0.29
CA ILE A 139 -12.13 14.85 1.14
C ILE A 139 -12.62 15.52 2.43
N PRO A 140 -13.84 16.09 2.46
CA PRO A 140 -14.29 16.97 3.54
C PRO A 140 -14.33 16.31 4.91
N TRP A 141 -14.57 14.99 4.95
CA TRP A 141 -14.70 14.25 6.20
C TRP A 141 -13.34 13.96 6.88
N LEU A 142 -12.20 14.18 6.21
CA LEU A 142 -10.88 14.05 6.85
C LEU A 142 -10.71 15.01 8.04
N ARG A 143 -11.43 16.13 8.07
CA ARG A 143 -11.47 17.03 9.24
C ARG A 143 -11.93 16.32 10.54
N TYR A 144 -12.69 15.25 10.44
CA TYR A 144 -13.14 14.46 11.59
C TYR A 144 -12.10 13.43 12.05
N ALA A 145 -11.02 13.22 11.30
CA ALA A 145 -9.90 12.37 11.65
C ALA A 145 -8.82 13.07 12.49
N THR A 146 -9.00 14.35 12.81
CA THR A 146 -8.08 15.09 13.66
C THR A 146 -7.95 14.44 15.03
N ARG A 147 -6.70 14.28 15.49
CA ARG A 147 -6.37 13.62 16.78
C ARG A 147 -6.70 12.13 16.86
N CYS A 148 -7.05 11.49 15.76
CA CYS A 148 -7.15 10.02 15.70
C CYS A 148 -5.77 9.41 15.45
N PRO A 149 -5.47 8.24 16.04
CA PRO A 149 -4.32 7.45 15.58
C PRO A 149 -4.52 7.04 14.11
N ILE A 150 -3.43 7.05 13.35
CA ILE A 150 -3.42 6.58 11.97
C ILE A 150 -2.93 5.13 11.97
N VAL A 151 -3.73 4.23 11.40
CA VAL A 151 -3.35 2.83 11.15
C VAL A 151 -2.83 2.74 9.73
N LEU A 152 -1.54 2.50 9.60
CA LEU A 152 -0.86 2.43 8.33
C LEU A 152 -0.82 0.98 7.82
N LEU A 153 -1.34 0.73 6.63
CA LEU A 153 -1.32 -0.54 5.92
C LEU A 153 -0.45 -0.45 4.66
N GLY A 154 -0.27 -1.58 4.00
CA GLY A 154 0.49 -1.67 2.76
C GLY A 154 1.98 -1.93 2.94
N GLY A 155 2.64 -2.24 1.83
CA GLY A 155 4.05 -2.64 1.81
C GLY A 155 5.00 -1.51 2.16
N ALA A 156 4.76 -0.29 1.66
CA ALA A 156 5.59 0.88 1.94
C ALA A 156 5.58 1.20 3.46
N ASN A 157 4.40 1.22 4.07
CA ASN A 157 4.25 1.50 5.49
C ASN A 157 4.89 0.44 6.39
N ARG A 158 4.80 -0.85 6.01
CA ARG A 158 5.52 -1.92 6.72
C ARG A 158 7.03 -1.78 6.60
N THR A 159 7.53 -1.38 5.45
CA THR A 159 8.95 -1.10 5.24
C THR A 159 9.41 0.06 6.12
N LEU A 160 8.65 1.15 6.17
CA LEU A 160 8.94 2.28 7.05
C LEU A 160 9.03 1.85 8.53
N ALA A 161 8.11 1.00 8.98
CA ALA A 161 8.13 0.46 10.33
C ALA A 161 9.36 -0.43 10.61
N ARG A 162 9.77 -1.28 9.66
CA ARG A 162 11.00 -2.09 9.77
C ARG A 162 12.25 -1.23 9.81
N MET A 163 12.34 -0.20 8.97
CA MET A 163 13.45 0.74 8.97
C MET A 163 13.57 1.46 10.32
N ALA A 164 12.47 2.04 10.80
CA ALA A 164 12.44 2.71 12.11
C ALA A 164 12.81 1.75 13.25
N TRP A 165 12.35 0.50 13.19
CA TRP A 165 12.75 -0.53 14.15
C TRP A 165 14.26 -0.80 14.08
N SER A 166 14.83 -0.99 12.88
CA SER A 166 16.24 -1.34 12.69
C SER A 166 17.21 -0.28 13.19
N TYR A 167 16.81 1.00 13.22
CA TYR A 167 17.63 2.08 13.79
C TYR A 167 17.69 2.07 15.32
N HIS A 168 16.69 1.49 15.98
CA HIS A 168 16.59 1.54 17.46
C HIS A 168 16.88 0.20 18.14
N HIS A 169 16.90 -0.91 17.38
CA HIS A 169 17.02 -2.25 17.94
C HIS A 169 18.00 -3.10 17.16
N ARG A 170 18.86 -3.84 17.87
CA ARG A 170 19.86 -4.75 17.28
C ARG A 170 19.28 -6.07 16.77
N HIS A 171 18.06 -6.41 17.13
CA HIS A 171 17.41 -7.68 16.76
C HIS A 171 16.26 -7.47 15.80
N HIS A 172 16.13 -8.36 14.83
CA HIS A 172 15.00 -8.36 13.90
C HIS A 172 13.69 -8.68 14.64
N ARG A 173 12.69 -7.82 14.49
CA ARG A 173 11.36 -8.11 14.97
C ARG A 173 10.68 -9.10 14.02
N ARG A 174 10.13 -10.20 14.56
CA ARG A 174 9.40 -11.19 13.75
C ARG A 174 8.10 -10.66 13.15
N THR A 175 7.44 -9.74 13.84
CA THR A 175 6.21 -9.12 13.35
C THR A 175 6.18 -7.63 13.67
N ILE A 176 5.68 -6.85 12.74
CA ILE A 176 5.43 -5.40 12.90
C ILE A 176 3.94 -5.10 13.06
N HIS A 177 3.07 -6.12 13.12
CA HIS A 177 1.65 -5.92 13.35
C HIS A 177 1.43 -5.25 14.71
N GLY A 178 0.64 -4.17 14.72
CA GLY A 178 0.40 -3.35 15.91
C GLY A 178 1.62 -2.55 16.41
N TYR A 179 2.70 -2.45 15.61
CA TYR A 179 3.85 -1.61 15.98
C TYR A 179 3.47 -0.13 15.93
N GLN A 180 3.80 0.59 17.02
CA GLN A 180 3.52 2.02 17.11
C GLN A 180 4.74 2.83 16.69
N LEU A 181 4.56 3.66 15.69
CA LEU A 181 5.56 4.62 15.21
C LEU A 181 5.28 6.00 15.77
N SER A 182 6.27 6.61 16.41
CA SER A 182 6.18 8.03 16.72
C SER A 182 6.40 8.89 15.47
N SER A 183 5.80 10.08 15.41
CA SER A 183 6.06 11.03 14.33
C SER A 183 7.55 11.35 14.20
N ARG A 184 8.28 11.43 15.31
CA ARG A 184 9.74 11.63 15.31
C ARG A 184 10.48 10.51 14.57
N ALA A 185 10.09 9.25 14.78
CA ALA A 185 10.70 8.10 14.09
C ALA A 185 10.39 8.13 12.59
N VAL A 186 9.15 8.49 12.21
CA VAL A 186 8.75 8.66 10.81
C VAL A 186 9.61 9.72 10.13
N TYR A 187 9.71 10.92 10.71
CA TYR A 187 10.51 12.02 10.15
C TYR A 187 12.01 11.68 10.07
N ALA A 188 12.56 11.02 11.08
CA ALA A 188 13.94 10.59 11.06
C ALA A 188 14.22 9.60 9.93
N THR A 189 13.36 8.58 9.78
CA THR A 189 13.49 7.60 8.70
C THR A 189 13.34 8.24 7.32
N TYR A 190 12.38 9.14 7.18
CA TYR A 190 12.14 9.84 5.92
C TYR A 190 13.32 10.75 5.52
N ARG A 191 13.90 11.46 6.48
CA ARG A 191 15.12 12.24 6.26
C ARG A 191 16.28 11.37 5.75
N GLU A 192 16.46 10.20 6.33
CA GLU A 192 17.48 9.26 5.88
C GLU A 192 17.24 8.74 4.44
N LEU A 193 15.99 8.54 4.08
CA LEU A 193 15.62 8.16 2.70
C LEU A 193 15.93 9.28 1.69
N LEU A 194 15.58 10.53 2.04
CA LEU A 194 15.79 11.69 1.15
C LEU A 194 17.28 12.00 0.91
N ASN A 195 18.14 11.75 1.90
CA ASN A 195 19.57 11.99 1.80
C ASN A 195 20.34 10.93 0.98
N ARG A 196 19.63 9.93 0.40
CA ARG A 196 20.24 8.81 -0.30
C ARG A 196 19.70 8.65 -1.71
N ASN A 197 20.58 8.29 -2.64
CA ASN A 197 20.18 7.84 -3.96
C ASN A 197 19.65 6.40 -3.94
N LEU A 198 19.14 5.93 -5.06
CA LEU A 198 18.53 4.59 -5.16
C LEU A 198 19.49 3.46 -4.74
N ALA A 199 20.76 3.51 -5.18
CA ALA A 199 21.75 2.48 -4.85
C ALA A 199 22.05 2.43 -3.34
N GLN A 200 22.10 3.59 -2.69
CA GLN A 200 22.28 3.71 -1.26
C GLN A 200 21.04 3.27 -0.49
N ARG A 201 19.82 3.60 -0.97
CA ARG A 201 18.56 3.14 -0.35
C ARG A 201 18.45 1.62 -0.34
N LYS A 202 18.82 0.95 -1.43
CA LYS A 202 18.82 -0.52 -1.52
C LYS A 202 19.64 -1.23 -0.43
N LYS A 203 20.57 -0.52 0.20
CA LYS A 203 21.44 -1.02 1.28
C LYS A 203 20.97 -0.61 2.67
N MET A 204 19.86 0.10 2.80
CA MET A 204 19.39 0.59 4.11
C MET A 204 18.82 -0.55 4.95
N PRO A 205 19.15 -0.63 6.24
CA PRO A 205 18.58 -1.63 7.15
C PRO A 205 17.05 -1.56 7.22
N GLY A 206 16.37 -2.70 7.07
CA GLY A 206 14.93 -2.79 7.12
C GLY A 206 14.19 -2.42 5.83
N LEU A 207 14.90 -1.89 4.82
CA LEU A 207 14.35 -1.60 3.51
C LEU A 207 14.51 -2.81 2.58
N GLU A 208 13.40 -3.26 2.00
CA GLU A 208 13.40 -4.28 0.95
C GLU A 208 13.93 -3.64 -0.35
N PRO A 209 15.03 -4.16 -0.97
CA PRO A 209 15.66 -3.54 -2.15
C PRO A 209 14.69 -3.24 -3.30
N GLU A 210 13.66 -4.10 -3.47
CA GLU A 210 12.63 -3.99 -4.50
C GLU A 210 11.65 -2.83 -4.26
N ARG A 211 11.71 -2.18 -3.09
CA ARG A 211 10.89 -1.03 -2.72
C ARG A 211 11.66 0.28 -2.67
N ALA A 212 12.96 0.23 -2.92
CA ALA A 212 13.83 1.41 -2.77
C ALA A 212 13.49 2.55 -3.73
N ASP A 213 12.83 2.25 -4.84
CA ASP A 213 12.40 3.20 -5.88
C ASP A 213 11.03 3.84 -5.63
N ILE A 214 10.23 3.27 -4.71
CA ILE A 214 8.85 3.72 -4.43
C ILE A 214 8.61 4.12 -2.97
N ILE A 215 9.64 4.11 -2.12
CA ILE A 215 9.49 4.33 -0.67
C ILE A 215 9.49 5.82 -0.27
N VAL A 216 9.86 6.71 -1.16
CA VAL A 216 9.89 8.17 -0.91
C VAL A 216 8.55 8.82 -1.15
#